data_982b26255faa89d5451c01a6484514c7
#
_entry.id   982b26255faa89d5451c01a6484514c7
#
_cell.length_a   1.000
_cell.length_b   1.000
_cell.length_c   1.000
_cell.angle_alpha   90.00
_cell.angle_beta   90.00
_cell.angle_gamma   90.00
#
_symmetry.space_group_name_H-M   'P 1'
#
loop_
_entity.id
_entity.type
_entity.pdbx_description
1 polymer ?
#
loop_
_entity_poly.entity_id
_entity_poly.type
_entity_poly.pdbx_seq_one_letter_code
_entity_poly.pdbx_strand_id
1 'polypeptide(L)'
;AIGMLGLDNIARVCHAPTPAAMAPTFGRGAMTNHWADMKNTDLAIVMGGNAAEAHPVGFGWVTEAMERNNARLIVVDPRFNRSAAVADTYAPLRS
;
A
#
# COMPACT_ATOMS: atom_id res chain seq x y z
N ALA A 1 7.04 36.60 6.91
CA ALA A 1 5.84 35.78 6.69
C ALA A 1 5.34 36.05 5.27
N ILE A 2 5.41 35.02 4.44
CA ILE A 2 5.00 35.10 3.01
C ILE A 2 3.49 34.97 2.95
N GLY A 3 2.66 35.69 3.48
CA GLY A 3 1.20 35.72 3.40
C GLY A 3 0.48 34.74 2.44
N MET A 4 1.04 33.58 2.22
CA MET A 4 0.48 32.51 1.37
C MET A 4 -0.32 31.52 2.23
N LEU A 5 -1.60 31.42 1.93
CA LEU A 5 -2.43 30.32 2.40
C LEU A 5 -2.19 29.12 1.46
N GLY A 6 -1.91 27.96 1.99
CA GLY A 6 -1.73 26.73 1.20
C GLY A 6 -0.29 26.43 0.80
N LEU A 7 0.68 26.72 1.66
CA LEU A 7 2.04 26.20 1.51
C LEU A 7 2.05 24.72 1.89
N ASP A 8 2.53 23.90 0.96
CA ASP A 8 2.72 22.48 1.17
C ASP A 8 4.13 22.05 0.72
N ASN A 9 4.56 20.90 1.15
CA ASN A 9 5.83 20.31 0.78
C ASN A 9 5.59 18.90 0.24
N ILE A 10 6.35 18.51 -0.78
CA ILE A 10 6.29 17.16 -1.29
C ILE A 10 6.76 16.15 -0.24
N ALA A 11 6.32 14.91 -0.36
CA ALA A 11 6.70 13.79 0.51
C ALA A 11 8.19 13.39 0.39
N ARG A 12 9.06 14.29 -0.11
CA ARG A 12 10.52 14.12 -0.26
C ARG A 12 10.92 12.94 -1.13
N VAL A 13 10.20 12.77 -2.24
CA VAL A 13 10.48 11.83 -3.34
C VAL A 13 10.27 10.35 -2.98
N CYS A 14 10.57 9.92 -1.78
CA CYS A 14 10.47 8.51 -1.37
C CYS A 14 9.72 8.36 -0.04
N HIS A 15 8.41 8.56 -0.05
CA HIS A 15 7.49 8.29 1.06
C HIS A 15 8.05 8.65 2.45
N ALA A 16 8.64 9.82 2.62
CA ALA A 16 9.33 10.22 3.85
C ALA A 16 8.53 10.00 5.14
N PRO A 17 7.21 10.18 5.20
CA PRO A 17 6.41 9.84 6.38
C PRO A 17 6.49 8.34 6.74
N THR A 18 6.54 7.45 5.77
CA THR A 18 6.63 6.00 5.98
C THR A 18 7.97 5.58 6.59
N PRO A 19 9.15 5.92 6.02
CA PRO A 19 10.44 5.67 6.68
C PRO A 19 10.55 6.31 8.06
N ALA A 20 10.02 7.52 8.26
CA ALA A 20 10.03 8.19 9.54
C ALA A 20 9.19 7.48 10.61
N ALA A 21 8.11 6.84 10.23
CA ALA A 21 7.28 6.01 11.11
C ALA A 21 7.89 4.62 11.33
N MET A 22 8.48 4.02 10.30
CA MET A 22 9.06 2.69 10.37
C MET A 22 10.35 2.64 11.22
N ALA A 23 11.19 3.66 11.13
CA ALA A 23 12.46 3.70 11.86
C ALA A 23 12.30 3.54 13.38
N PRO A 24 11.46 4.30 14.09
CA PRO A 24 11.25 4.11 15.53
C PRO A 24 10.47 2.83 15.87
N THR A 25 9.68 2.29 14.94
CA THR A 25 8.84 1.10 15.18
C THR A 25 9.60 -0.19 14.92
N PHE A 26 10.32 -0.28 13.80
CA PHE A 26 10.99 -1.49 13.33
C PHE A 26 12.52 -1.37 13.29
N GLY A 27 13.07 -0.20 13.60
CA GLY A 27 14.50 0.06 13.58
C GLY A 27 15.08 0.31 12.18
N ARG A 28 14.26 0.30 11.12
CA ARG A 28 14.69 0.54 9.74
C ARG A 28 13.54 1.07 8.89
N GLY A 29 13.87 1.79 7.84
CA GLY A 29 12.91 2.40 6.92
C GLY A 29 12.74 1.63 5.59
N ALA A 30 12.64 0.31 5.64
CA ALA A 30 12.50 -0.54 4.44
C ALA A 30 11.46 -1.64 4.66
N MET A 31 11.02 -2.29 3.57
CA MET A 31 10.15 -3.45 3.62
C MET A 31 10.67 -4.49 4.62
N THR A 32 9.76 -5.05 5.41
CA THR A 32 10.08 -6.12 6.37
C THR A 32 10.23 -7.47 5.70
N ASN A 33 9.54 -7.70 4.58
CA ASN A 33 9.49 -8.96 3.85
C ASN A 33 9.89 -8.76 2.38
N HIS A 34 10.26 -9.84 1.72
CA HIS A 34 10.46 -9.84 0.28
C HIS A 34 9.12 -9.91 -0.46
N TRP A 35 9.03 -9.27 -1.63
CA TRP A 35 7.81 -9.29 -2.46
C TRP A 35 7.30 -10.70 -2.75
N ALA A 36 8.21 -11.63 -3.06
CA ALA A 36 7.84 -13.02 -3.37
C ALA A 36 7.21 -13.77 -2.18
N ASP A 37 7.38 -13.30 -0.96
CA ASP A 37 6.75 -13.92 0.22
C ASP A 37 5.24 -13.70 0.24
N MET A 38 4.75 -12.67 -0.46
CA MET A 38 3.33 -12.37 -0.56
C MET A 38 2.52 -13.50 -1.18
N LYS A 39 3.13 -14.31 -2.06
CA LYS A 39 2.46 -15.48 -2.66
C LYS A 39 2.04 -16.55 -1.64
N ASN A 40 2.64 -16.55 -0.46
CA ASN A 40 2.37 -17.53 0.61
C ASN A 40 1.34 -17.01 1.63
N THR A 41 0.77 -15.82 1.40
CA THR A 41 -0.20 -15.24 2.32
C THR A 41 -1.59 -15.83 2.13
N ASP A 42 -2.39 -15.84 3.19
CA ASP A 42 -3.82 -16.15 3.15
C ASP A 42 -4.69 -14.88 3.13
N LEU A 43 -4.09 -13.75 3.52
CA LEU A 43 -4.76 -12.45 3.54
C LEU A 43 -3.77 -11.34 3.21
N ALA A 44 -4.13 -10.51 2.24
CA ALA A 44 -3.44 -9.27 1.93
C ALA A 44 -4.32 -8.07 2.25
N ILE A 45 -3.75 -7.05 2.88
CA ILE A 45 -4.43 -5.78 3.15
C ILE A 45 -3.64 -4.65 2.52
N VAL A 46 -4.26 -3.92 1.60
CA VAL A 46 -3.69 -2.72 0.97
C VAL A 46 -4.36 -1.50 1.58
N MET A 47 -3.60 -0.63 2.20
CA MET A 47 -4.10 0.57 2.86
C MET A 47 -3.45 1.83 2.27
N GLY A 48 -4.25 2.71 1.71
CA GLY A 48 -3.81 4.00 1.18
C GLY A 48 -2.84 3.90 0.00
N GLY A 49 -2.95 2.85 -0.80
CA GLY A 49 -2.07 2.63 -1.94
C GLY A 49 -2.76 1.96 -3.13
N ASN A 50 -2.20 2.16 -4.31
CA ASN A 50 -2.66 1.51 -5.53
C ASN A 50 -1.54 0.64 -6.12
N ALA A 51 -1.26 -0.47 -5.45
CA ALA A 51 -0.16 -1.37 -5.80
C ALA A 51 -0.33 -1.99 -7.20
N ALA A 52 -1.56 -2.21 -7.66
CA ALA A 52 -1.83 -2.73 -8.99
C ALA A 52 -1.31 -1.82 -10.12
N GLU A 53 -1.25 -0.51 -9.89
CA GLU A 53 -0.70 0.46 -10.86
C GLU A 53 0.74 0.86 -10.54
N ALA A 54 1.05 1.13 -9.27
CA ALA A 54 2.35 1.63 -8.86
C ALA A 54 3.43 0.53 -8.83
N HIS A 55 3.06 -0.71 -8.52
CA HIS A 55 3.96 -1.85 -8.41
C HIS A 55 3.34 -3.12 -9.04
N PRO A 56 3.06 -3.10 -10.36
CA PRO A 56 2.29 -4.18 -11.01
C PRO A 56 2.94 -5.55 -10.90
N VAL A 57 4.27 -5.61 -11.00
CA VAL A 57 5.01 -6.88 -10.84
C VAL A 57 4.94 -7.40 -9.41
N GLY A 58 5.09 -6.51 -8.43
CA GLY A 58 4.95 -6.86 -7.01
C GLY A 58 3.52 -7.28 -6.65
N PHE A 59 2.53 -6.60 -7.21
CA PHE A 59 1.12 -6.95 -7.01
C PHE A 59 0.75 -8.31 -7.62
N GLY A 60 1.51 -8.75 -8.64
CA GLY A 60 1.38 -10.10 -9.22
C GLY A 60 1.54 -11.22 -8.19
N TRP A 61 2.36 -11.05 -7.16
CA TRP A 61 2.48 -12.04 -6.08
C TRP A 61 1.22 -12.13 -5.21
N VAL A 62 0.50 -11.02 -5.05
CA VAL A 62 -0.78 -11.01 -4.33
C VAL A 62 -1.85 -11.73 -5.15
N THR A 63 -1.94 -11.46 -6.46
CA THR A 63 -2.89 -12.16 -7.33
C THR A 63 -2.56 -13.64 -7.47
N GLU A 64 -1.28 -14.02 -7.46
CA GLU A 64 -0.86 -15.43 -7.42
C GLU A 64 -1.33 -16.11 -6.13
N ALA A 65 -1.24 -15.43 -4.98
CA ALA A 65 -1.77 -15.96 -3.72
C ALA A 65 -3.29 -16.16 -3.76
N MET A 66 -4.00 -15.21 -4.36
CA MET A 66 -5.47 -15.32 -4.54
C MET A 66 -5.84 -16.53 -5.41
N GLU A 67 -5.10 -16.77 -6.49
CA GLU A 67 -5.38 -17.88 -7.39
C GLU A 67 -4.98 -19.25 -6.82
N ARG A 68 -3.82 -19.35 -6.16
CA ARG A 68 -3.25 -20.63 -5.72
C ARG A 68 -3.64 -21.01 -4.29
N ASN A 69 -3.69 -20.03 -3.40
CA ASN A 69 -3.93 -20.26 -1.96
C ASN A 69 -5.33 -19.84 -1.53
N ASN A 70 -6.15 -19.35 -2.47
CA ASN A 70 -7.46 -18.78 -2.15
C ASN A 70 -7.35 -17.61 -1.15
N ALA A 71 -6.23 -16.86 -1.22
CA ALA A 71 -5.97 -15.72 -0.36
C ALA A 71 -7.01 -14.61 -0.61
N ARG A 72 -7.36 -13.89 0.45
CA ARG A 72 -8.28 -12.76 0.36
C ARG A 72 -7.53 -11.44 0.25
N LEU A 73 -8.10 -10.51 -0.51
CA LEU A 73 -7.59 -9.16 -0.64
C LEU A 73 -8.59 -8.14 -0.09
N ILE A 74 -8.14 -7.34 0.87
CA ILE A 74 -8.89 -6.20 1.40
C ILE A 74 -8.18 -4.92 0.98
N VAL A 75 -8.91 -3.98 0.41
CA VAL A 75 -8.38 -2.65 0.07
C VAL A 75 -9.10 -1.58 0.86
N VAL A 76 -8.34 -0.76 1.59
CA VAL A 76 -8.81 0.37 2.38
C VAL A 76 -8.26 1.65 1.76
N ASP A 77 -9.09 2.42 1.09
CA ASP A 77 -8.66 3.62 0.38
C ASP A 77 -9.84 4.60 0.22
N PRO A 78 -9.65 5.90 0.31
CA PRO A 78 -10.71 6.87 0.04
C PRO A 78 -11.16 6.87 -1.43
N ARG A 79 -10.30 6.41 -2.33
CA ARG A 79 -10.56 6.32 -3.76
C ARG A 79 -10.62 4.88 -4.25
N PHE A 80 -11.68 4.54 -4.98
CA PHE A 80 -11.73 3.27 -5.70
C PHE A 80 -10.68 3.25 -6.82
N ASN A 81 -9.76 2.31 -6.77
CA ASN A 81 -8.62 2.19 -7.68
C ASN A 81 -8.50 0.77 -8.25
N ARG A 82 -7.48 0.51 -9.08
CA ARG A 82 -7.30 -0.81 -9.72
C ARG A 82 -7.03 -1.94 -8.73
N SER A 83 -6.38 -1.65 -7.62
CA SER A 83 -6.21 -2.65 -6.56
C SER A 83 -7.56 -3.01 -5.93
N ALA A 84 -8.42 -2.00 -5.72
CA ALA A 84 -9.77 -2.20 -5.19
C ALA A 84 -10.67 -2.98 -6.17
N ALA A 85 -10.45 -2.83 -7.47
CA ALA A 85 -11.25 -3.50 -8.50
C ALA A 85 -11.14 -5.03 -8.48
N VAL A 86 -10.06 -5.57 -7.93
CA VAL A 86 -9.82 -7.02 -7.81
C VAL A 86 -9.90 -7.51 -6.37
N ALA A 87 -10.23 -6.64 -5.42
CA ALA A 87 -10.32 -6.96 -4.01
C ALA A 87 -11.64 -7.70 -3.68
N ASP A 88 -11.57 -8.64 -2.75
CA ASP A 88 -12.77 -9.28 -2.16
C ASP A 88 -13.57 -8.29 -1.32
N THR A 89 -12.87 -7.35 -0.68
CA THR A 89 -13.50 -6.32 0.14
C THR A 89 -12.85 -4.97 -0.11
N TYR A 90 -13.64 -3.99 -0.46
CA TYR A 90 -13.25 -2.60 -0.51
C TYR A 90 -13.89 -1.82 0.62
N ALA A 91 -13.08 -1.18 1.45
CA ALA A 91 -13.52 -0.32 2.53
C ALA A 91 -13.17 1.14 2.20
N PRO A 92 -14.16 1.97 1.82
CA PRO A 92 -13.93 3.38 1.58
C PRO A 92 -13.61 4.08 2.90
N LEU A 93 -12.43 4.71 2.93
CA LEU A 93 -11.99 5.51 4.07
C LEU A 93 -12.40 6.96 3.87
N ARG A 94 -12.93 7.60 4.90
CA ARG A 94 -13.13 9.03 4.90
C ARG A 94 -11.80 9.71 5.25
N SER A 95 -11.30 10.57 4.35
CA SER A 95 -10.10 11.41 4.56
C SER A 95 -10.43 12.68 5.31
#